data_4d3f28219a8862e9b7e4492fcb325291
#
_entry.id   4d3f28219a8862e9b7e4492fcb325291
#
_cell.length_a   1.000
_cell.length_b   1.000
_cell.length_c   1.000
_cell.angle_alpha   90.00
_cell.angle_beta   90.00
_cell.angle_gamma   90.00
#
_symmetry.space_group_name_H-M   'P 1'
#
loop_
_entity.id
_entity.type
_entity.pdbx_description
1 polymer ?
#
loop_
_entity_poly.entity_id
_entity_poly.type
_entity_poly.pdbx_seq_one_letter_code
_entity_poly.pdbx_strand_id
1 'polypeptide(L)'
;TSATEVIFVGKRLGCHAYTQDQINELIVVMAQKYGHVVRLKGGDPFVFGRGIEEIDYAEQHGIATAIVRGISSALGVPAANGISLTQRHIAESFWVITGTTSNHELSKDVTLAAQSAATVVILMGMHKLEQILSIYQSHRDDDLPIAIIQNGTKSDQKRVIGTLSSISQLVEQHQLSSPAIIIIGETVRHASLDQHYLESIGVKEIS
;
A
#
# COMPACT_ATOMS: atom_id res chain seq x y z
N THR A 1 -9.95 17.36 -17.35
CA THR A 1 -10.89 17.78 -16.29
C THR A 1 -11.28 19.22 -16.52
N SER A 2 -12.56 19.55 -16.32
CA SER A 2 -13.06 20.92 -16.36
C SER A 2 -12.89 21.67 -15.02
N ALA A 3 -11.92 21.26 -14.21
CA ALA A 3 -11.63 21.91 -12.93
C ALA A 3 -11.11 23.34 -13.17
N THR A 4 -11.63 24.30 -12.40
CA THR A 4 -11.22 25.72 -12.47
C THR A 4 -9.78 25.89 -12.00
N GLU A 5 -9.36 25.12 -11.01
CA GLU A 5 -8.03 25.14 -10.44
C GLU A 5 -7.60 23.72 -10.01
N VAL A 6 -6.32 23.37 -10.22
CA VAL A 6 -5.73 22.10 -9.80
C VAL A 6 -4.53 22.40 -8.93
N ILE A 7 -4.58 22.00 -7.67
CA ILE A 7 -3.53 22.23 -6.69
C ILE A 7 -2.88 20.88 -6.31
N PHE A 8 -1.59 20.74 -6.53
CA PHE A 8 -0.87 19.54 -6.14
C PHE A 8 -0.38 19.67 -4.70
N VAL A 9 -0.87 18.78 -3.82
CA VAL A 9 -0.53 18.76 -2.39
C VAL A 9 0.28 17.52 -1.97
N GLY A 10 0.65 16.66 -2.93
CA GLY A 10 1.46 15.48 -2.69
C GLY A 10 2.94 15.80 -2.47
N LYS A 11 3.67 14.87 -1.85
CA LYS A 11 5.12 14.96 -1.70
C LYS A 11 5.80 14.63 -3.04
N ARG A 12 6.61 15.55 -3.55
CA ARG A 12 7.55 15.31 -4.68
C ARG A 12 8.95 15.74 -4.27
N LEU A 13 9.96 15.04 -4.78
CA LEU A 13 11.35 15.46 -4.61
C LEU A 13 11.52 16.90 -5.14
N GLY A 14 12.05 17.78 -4.31
CA GLY A 14 12.29 19.20 -4.68
C GLY A 14 11.09 20.14 -4.57
N CYS A 15 9.89 19.65 -4.16
CA CYS A 15 8.73 20.51 -3.92
C CYS A 15 8.43 20.63 -2.43
N HIS A 16 7.95 21.84 -2.04
CA HIS A 16 7.46 22.05 -0.68
C HIS A 16 6.30 21.08 -0.40
N ALA A 17 6.47 20.22 0.60
CA ALA A 17 5.42 19.28 0.98
C ALA A 17 4.47 19.98 1.95
N TYR A 18 3.19 20.05 1.60
CA TYR A 18 2.16 20.50 2.54
C TYR A 18 2.11 19.58 3.76
N THR A 19 1.98 20.16 4.94
CA THR A 19 1.60 19.40 6.15
C THR A 19 0.13 19.00 6.06
N GLN A 20 -0.30 18.04 6.88
CA GLN A 20 -1.72 17.66 6.89
C GLN A 20 -2.63 18.83 7.28
N ASP A 21 -2.21 19.63 8.26
CA ASP A 21 -2.97 20.80 8.69
C ASP A 21 -3.13 21.83 7.57
N GLN A 22 -2.06 22.07 6.81
CA GLN A 22 -2.12 22.94 5.64
C GLN A 22 -3.04 22.39 4.54
N ILE A 23 -3.08 21.05 4.35
CA ILE A 23 -4.02 20.43 3.41
C ILE A 23 -5.45 20.61 3.89
N ASN A 24 -5.71 20.39 5.18
CA ASN A 24 -7.03 20.55 5.78
C ASN A 24 -7.53 22.00 5.64
N GLU A 25 -6.71 22.98 5.99
CA GLU A 25 -7.01 24.40 5.81
C GLU A 25 -7.28 24.74 4.35
N LEU A 26 -6.45 24.24 3.43
CA LEU A 26 -6.59 24.49 2.01
C LEU A 26 -7.91 23.96 1.46
N ILE A 27 -8.35 22.77 1.89
CA ILE A 27 -9.67 22.22 1.50
C ILE A 27 -10.78 23.19 1.88
N VAL A 28 -10.79 23.71 3.12
CA VAL A 28 -11.82 24.64 3.61
C VAL A 28 -11.79 25.96 2.83
N VAL A 29 -10.62 26.58 2.69
CA VAL A 29 -10.45 27.84 1.95
C VAL A 29 -10.93 27.72 0.51
N MET A 30 -10.56 26.61 -0.17
CA MET A 30 -10.97 26.39 -1.56
C MET A 30 -12.46 26.07 -1.66
N ALA A 31 -13.05 25.35 -0.71
CA ALA A 31 -14.49 25.09 -0.69
C ALA A 31 -15.29 26.39 -0.50
N GLN A 32 -14.86 27.29 0.37
CA GLN A 32 -15.47 28.60 0.56
C GLN A 32 -15.35 29.49 -0.69
N LYS A 33 -14.20 29.43 -1.37
CA LYS A 33 -13.93 30.24 -2.57
C LYS A 33 -14.68 29.76 -3.81
N TYR A 34 -14.73 28.44 -4.04
CA TYR A 34 -15.24 27.85 -5.29
C TYR A 34 -16.54 27.06 -5.13
N GLY A 35 -17.04 26.88 -3.90
CA GLY A 35 -18.26 26.14 -3.59
C GLY A 35 -18.15 24.63 -3.70
N HIS A 36 -17.17 24.10 -4.43
CA HIS A 36 -16.95 22.65 -4.58
C HIS A 36 -15.47 22.31 -4.70
N VAL A 37 -15.02 21.32 -3.92
CA VAL A 37 -13.64 20.82 -3.93
C VAL A 37 -13.65 19.31 -4.06
N VAL A 38 -12.81 18.78 -4.92
CA VAL A 38 -12.52 17.34 -5.01
C VAL A 38 -11.12 17.08 -4.49
N ARG A 39 -11.02 16.39 -3.36
CA ARG A 39 -9.74 15.91 -2.82
C ARG A 39 -9.42 14.55 -3.44
N LEU A 40 -8.61 14.57 -4.50
CA LEU A 40 -8.19 13.35 -5.19
C LEU A 40 -7.07 12.64 -4.39
N LYS A 41 -7.26 11.36 -4.12
CA LYS A 41 -6.33 10.49 -3.38
C LYS A 41 -6.06 9.21 -4.16
N GLY A 42 -4.90 8.61 -3.98
CA GLY A 42 -4.60 7.28 -4.52
C GLY A 42 -5.19 6.19 -3.64
N GLY A 43 -5.79 5.17 -4.24
CA GLY A 43 -6.39 4.05 -3.51
C GLY A 43 -7.69 4.40 -2.81
N ASP A 44 -7.98 3.78 -1.68
CA ASP A 44 -9.13 4.11 -0.85
C ASP A 44 -8.78 5.22 0.15
N PRO A 45 -9.58 6.29 0.27
CA PRO A 45 -9.30 7.41 1.17
C PRO A 45 -9.24 7.04 2.65
N PHE A 46 -9.90 5.96 3.06
CA PHE A 46 -9.96 5.51 4.45
C PHE A 46 -8.94 4.43 4.81
N VAL A 47 -8.19 3.92 3.83
CA VAL A 47 -7.14 2.92 4.08
C VAL A 47 -5.77 3.59 4.05
N PHE A 48 -5.24 3.95 5.22
CA PHE A 48 -3.99 4.69 5.41
C PHE A 48 -3.90 6.00 4.62
N GLY A 49 -5.07 6.55 4.23
CA GLY A 49 -5.18 7.77 3.42
C GLY A 49 -5.50 9.03 4.22
N ARG A 50 -5.71 8.95 5.53
CA ARG A 50 -6.08 10.07 6.41
C ARG A 50 -7.36 10.80 5.98
N GLY A 51 -8.25 10.12 5.21
CA GLY A 51 -9.46 10.75 4.68
C GLY A 51 -10.42 11.23 5.75
N ILE A 52 -10.49 10.51 6.89
CA ILE A 52 -11.36 10.93 7.99
C ILE A 52 -10.89 12.25 8.64
N GLU A 53 -9.58 12.47 8.77
CA GLU A 53 -9.03 13.71 9.32
C GLU A 53 -9.39 14.93 8.45
N GLU A 54 -9.35 14.76 7.13
CA GLU A 54 -9.73 15.79 6.15
C GLU A 54 -11.24 16.09 6.20
N ILE A 55 -12.07 15.04 6.35
CA ILE A 55 -13.54 15.16 6.50
C ILE A 55 -13.90 15.87 7.79
N ASP A 56 -13.39 15.37 8.94
CA ASP A 56 -13.71 15.94 10.26
C ASP A 56 -13.35 17.42 10.31
N TYR A 57 -12.20 17.80 9.76
CA TYR A 57 -11.78 19.20 9.72
C TYR A 57 -12.71 20.06 8.85
N ALA A 58 -13.11 19.59 7.68
CA ALA A 58 -14.02 20.30 6.78
C ALA A 58 -15.41 20.47 7.41
N GLU A 59 -15.95 19.42 8.03
CA GLU A 59 -17.27 19.45 8.68
C GLU A 59 -17.29 20.39 9.91
N GLN A 60 -16.23 20.45 10.69
CA GLN A 60 -16.06 21.42 11.78
C GLN A 60 -16.12 22.89 11.29
N HIS A 61 -15.79 23.12 10.01
CA HIS A 61 -15.87 24.43 9.38
C HIS A 61 -17.15 24.63 8.55
N GLY A 62 -18.16 23.77 8.74
CA GLY A 62 -19.46 23.88 8.09
C GLY A 62 -19.49 23.49 6.61
N ILE A 63 -18.47 22.77 6.13
CA ILE A 63 -18.43 22.26 4.76
C ILE A 63 -19.06 20.86 4.73
N ALA A 64 -20.10 20.69 3.92
CA ALA A 64 -20.70 19.37 3.69
C ALA A 64 -19.73 18.48 2.92
N THR A 65 -19.58 17.24 3.35
CA THR A 65 -18.63 16.29 2.76
C THR A 65 -19.32 15.07 2.17
N ALA A 66 -18.65 14.43 1.21
CA ALA A 66 -19.03 13.15 0.65
C ALA A 66 -17.78 12.37 0.29
N ILE A 67 -17.84 11.04 0.34
CA ILE A 67 -16.73 10.17 0.00
C ILE A 67 -17.05 9.31 -1.22
N VAL A 68 -16.10 9.24 -2.14
CA VAL A 68 -16.08 8.26 -3.23
C VAL A 68 -15.06 7.18 -2.87
N ARG A 69 -15.53 5.95 -2.75
CA ARG A 69 -14.71 4.79 -2.41
C ARG A 69 -13.72 4.49 -3.52
N GLY A 70 -12.52 4.05 -3.15
CA GLY A 70 -11.49 3.61 -4.07
C GLY A 70 -11.03 2.18 -3.79
N ILE A 71 -10.13 1.67 -4.62
CA ILE A 71 -9.52 0.35 -4.41
C ILE A 71 -8.16 0.56 -3.78
N SER A 72 -8.01 0.11 -2.52
CA SER A 72 -6.72 0.13 -1.84
C SER A 72 -5.68 -0.72 -2.58
N SER A 73 -4.43 -0.26 -2.64
CA SER A 73 -3.31 -1.07 -3.14
C SER A 73 -3.16 -2.40 -2.39
N ALA A 74 -3.58 -2.45 -1.13
CA ALA A 74 -3.59 -3.68 -0.34
C ALA A 74 -4.48 -4.79 -0.93
N LEU A 75 -5.47 -4.44 -1.74
CA LEU A 75 -6.38 -5.38 -2.42
C LEU A 75 -6.07 -5.44 -3.93
N GLY A 76 -5.94 -4.27 -4.56
CA GLY A 76 -5.79 -4.18 -6.02
C GLY A 76 -4.47 -4.74 -6.54
N VAL A 77 -3.37 -4.51 -5.83
CA VAL A 77 -2.05 -4.98 -6.29
C VAL A 77 -1.89 -6.50 -6.16
N PRO A 78 -2.24 -7.17 -5.04
CA PRO A 78 -2.23 -8.63 -4.98
C PRO A 78 -3.10 -9.25 -6.07
N ALA A 79 -4.34 -8.78 -6.23
CA ALA A 79 -5.27 -9.31 -7.24
C ALA A 79 -4.71 -9.18 -8.67
N ALA A 80 -4.14 -8.03 -9.03
CA ALA A 80 -3.51 -7.81 -10.33
C ALA A 80 -2.26 -8.68 -10.56
N ASN A 81 -1.69 -9.26 -9.50
CA ASN A 81 -0.52 -10.13 -9.56
C ASN A 81 -0.86 -11.62 -9.31
N GLY A 82 -2.14 -11.99 -9.38
CA GLY A 82 -2.59 -13.36 -9.19
C GLY A 82 -2.38 -13.90 -7.78
N ILE A 83 -2.22 -13.03 -6.78
CA ILE A 83 -2.06 -13.39 -5.38
C ILE A 83 -3.41 -13.26 -4.67
N SER A 84 -4.01 -14.38 -4.31
CA SER A 84 -5.20 -14.38 -3.47
C SER A 84 -4.82 -14.06 -2.03
N LEU A 85 -5.59 -13.19 -1.37
CA LEU A 85 -5.37 -12.88 0.05
C LEU A 85 -6.02 -13.90 0.98
N THR A 86 -7.01 -14.64 0.50
CA THR A 86 -7.65 -15.72 1.24
C THR A 86 -7.78 -16.95 0.36
N GLN A 87 -7.62 -18.13 0.95
CA GLN A 87 -7.79 -19.40 0.24
C GLN A 87 -8.28 -20.45 1.24
N ARG A 88 -9.36 -21.13 0.87
CA ARG A 88 -9.95 -22.16 1.73
C ARG A 88 -8.89 -23.21 2.10
N HIS A 89 -8.81 -23.57 3.37
CA HIS A 89 -7.86 -24.51 3.97
C HIS A 89 -6.38 -24.03 4.00
N ILE A 90 -6.09 -22.79 3.56
CA ILE A 90 -4.72 -22.23 3.58
C ILE A 90 -4.68 -20.96 4.43
N ALA A 91 -5.51 -19.96 4.10
CA ALA A 91 -5.62 -18.73 4.87
C ALA A 91 -7.07 -18.27 4.90
N GLU A 92 -7.70 -18.32 6.07
CA GLU A 92 -9.10 -17.96 6.28
C GLU A 92 -9.28 -16.46 6.56
N SER A 93 -8.18 -15.76 6.79
CA SER A 93 -8.16 -14.33 7.04
C SER A 93 -6.97 -13.65 6.38
N PHE A 94 -7.08 -12.35 6.18
CA PHE A 94 -5.94 -11.52 5.82
C PHE A 94 -5.93 -10.24 6.64
N TRP A 95 -4.72 -9.70 6.86
CA TRP A 95 -4.52 -8.46 7.60
C TRP A 95 -3.85 -7.44 6.70
N VAL A 96 -4.24 -6.18 6.86
CA VAL A 96 -3.59 -5.04 6.20
C VAL A 96 -3.01 -4.14 7.29
N ILE A 97 -1.70 -4.04 7.33
CA ILE A 97 -0.99 -3.28 8.38
C ILE A 97 -0.02 -2.28 7.77
N THR A 98 0.30 -1.24 8.54
CA THR A 98 1.41 -0.34 8.19
C THR A 98 2.72 -0.89 8.72
N GLY A 99 3.77 -0.90 7.90
CA GLY A 99 5.13 -1.21 8.36
C GLY A 99 5.78 -0.04 9.11
N THR A 100 5.24 1.18 8.96
CA THR A 100 5.82 2.37 9.60
C THR A 100 4.71 3.22 10.21
N THR A 101 4.81 3.50 11.51
CA THR A 101 3.89 4.35 12.25
C THR A 101 4.19 5.85 12.02
N SER A 102 3.34 6.72 12.57
CA SER A 102 3.55 8.18 12.55
C SER A 102 4.87 8.61 13.20
N ASN A 103 5.37 7.83 14.16
CA ASN A 103 6.63 8.08 14.87
C ASN A 103 7.84 7.47 14.14
N HIS A 104 7.68 7.02 12.90
CA HIS A 104 8.70 6.33 12.11
C HIS A 104 9.21 5.01 12.71
N GLU A 105 8.47 4.42 13.63
CA GLU A 105 8.74 3.12 14.23
C GLU A 105 8.05 2.00 13.45
N LEU A 106 8.52 0.77 13.62
CA LEU A 106 7.84 -0.42 13.12
C LEU A 106 6.54 -0.62 13.92
N SER A 107 5.44 -0.93 13.21
CA SER A 107 4.17 -1.23 13.89
C SER A 107 4.30 -2.48 14.77
N LYS A 108 3.76 -2.41 15.98
CA LYS A 108 3.68 -3.55 16.90
C LYS A 108 2.83 -4.70 16.35
N ASP A 109 1.90 -4.40 15.45
CA ASP A 109 1.04 -5.39 14.81
C ASP A 109 1.81 -6.36 13.91
N VAL A 110 3.03 -6.01 13.48
CA VAL A 110 3.90 -6.92 12.71
C VAL A 110 4.22 -8.18 13.52
N THR A 111 4.50 -8.05 14.82
CA THR A 111 4.77 -9.21 15.69
C THR A 111 3.52 -10.08 15.87
N LEU A 112 2.36 -9.47 16.08
CA LEU A 112 1.10 -10.21 16.18
C LEU A 112 0.76 -10.91 14.87
N ALA A 113 0.96 -10.25 13.75
CA ALA A 113 0.73 -10.79 12.42
C ALA A 113 1.65 -11.98 12.12
N ALA A 114 2.91 -11.93 12.53
CA ALA A 114 3.86 -13.03 12.37
C ALA A 114 3.46 -14.30 13.13
N GLN A 115 2.71 -14.18 14.22
CA GLN A 115 2.17 -15.31 15.00
C GLN A 115 0.89 -15.90 14.40
N SER A 116 0.27 -15.23 13.44
CA SER A 116 -0.98 -15.68 12.82
C SER A 116 -0.73 -16.54 11.58
N ALA A 117 -1.73 -17.32 11.16
CA ALA A 117 -1.75 -18.02 9.87
C ALA A 117 -2.36 -17.18 8.74
N ALA A 118 -2.71 -15.92 9.00
CA ALA A 118 -3.31 -15.03 8.03
C ALA A 118 -2.32 -14.64 6.92
N THR A 119 -2.82 -14.33 5.74
CA THR A 119 -2.04 -13.57 4.75
C THR A 119 -1.92 -12.13 5.22
N VAL A 120 -0.72 -11.58 5.21
CA VAL A 120 -0.46 -10.23 5.71
C VAL A 120 0.04 -9.33 4.59
N VAL A 121 -0.65 -8.22 4.37
CA VAL A 121 -0.23 -7.17 3.44
C VAL A 121 0.33 -6.00 4.25
N ILE A 122 1.60 -5.69 4.05
CA ILE A 122 2.27 -4.61 4.76
C ILE A 122 2.50 -3.44 3.79
N LEU A 123 1.88 -2.32 4.09
CA LEU A 123 2.10 -1.06 3.38
C LEU A 123 3.19 -0.25 4.10
N MET A 124 3.93 0.59 3.36
CA MET A 124 4.99 1.46 3.91
C MET A 124 6.07 0.70 4.71
N GLY A 125 6.33 -0.56 4.34
CA GLY A 125 7.23 -1.46 5.06
C GLY A 125 8.66 -1.54 4.50
N MET A 126 8.95 -1.06 3.29
CA MET A 126 10.23 -1.31 2.62
C MET A 126 11.46 -0.83 3.42
N HIS A 127 11.39 0.33 4.06
CA HIS A 127 12.50 0.83 4.89
C HIS A 127 12.71 0.04 6.19
N LYS A 128 11.79 -0.86 6.52
CA LYS A 128 11.81 -1.73 7.71
C LYS A 128 11.86 -3.21 7.33
N LEU A 129 12.14 -3.53 6.05
CA LEU A 129 12.08 -4.90 5.54
C LEU A 129 12.87 -5.87 6.40
N GLU A 130 14.13 -5.58 6.70
CA GLU A 130 14.99 -6.46 7.51
C GLU A 130 14.43 -6.69 8.93
N GLN A 131 13.86 -5.65 9.55
CA GLN A 131 13.21 -5.79 10.85
C GLN A 131 11.95 -6.66 10.77
N ILE A 132 11.15 -6.50 9.72
CA ILE A 132 9.96 -7.31 9.44
C ILE A 132 10.38 -8.77 9.27
N LEU A 133 11.37 -9.04 8.44
CA LEU A 133 11.87 -10.39 8.19
C LEU A 133 12.39 -11.05 9.47
N SER A 134 13.20 -10.34 10.27
CA SER A 134 13.71 -10.85 11.56
C SER A 134 12.59 -11.25 12.52
N ILE A 135 11.51 -10.45 12.58
CA ILE A 135 10.34 -10.79 13.41
C ILE A 135 9.65 -12.04 12.88
N TYR A 136 9.42 -12.12 11.57
CA TYR A 136 8.77 -13.28 10.98
C TYR A 136 9.61 -14.55 11.17
N GLN A 137 10.92 -14.51 10.94
CA GLN A 137 11.83 -15.63 11.13
C GLN A 137 11.91 -16.12 12.58
N SER A 138 11.62 -15.26 13.56
CA SER A 138 11.54 -15.68 14.97
C SER A 138 10.23 -16.43 15.33
N HIS A 139 9.22 -16.42 14.45
CA HIS A 139 7.89 -17.00 14.70
C HIS A 139 7.44 -17.98 13.62
N ARG A 140 8.08 -18.03 12.48
CA ARG A 140 7.67 -18.81 11.30
C ARG A 140 8.88 -19.47 10.65
N ASP A 141 8.61 -20.50 9.86
CA ASP A 141 9.64 -21.19 9.10
C ASP A 141 10.22 -20.28 7.99
N ASP A 142 11.51 -20.45 7.71
CA ASP A 142 12.26 -19.65 6.74
C ASP A 142 11.75 -19.79 5.28
N ASP A 143 11.00 -20.85 5.00
CA ASP A 143 10.39 -21.12 3.68
C ASP A 143 9.01 -20.47 3.49
N LEU A 144 8.49 -19.73 4.49
CA LEU A 144 7.23 -19.02 4.36
C LEU A 144 7.29 -18.06 3.17
N PRO A 145 6.33 -18.16 2.22
CA PRO A 145 6.36 -17.34 1.01
C PRO A 145 6.11 -15.87 1.28
N ILE A 146 6.83 -15.05 0.51
CA ILE A 146 6.71 -13.59 0.55
C ILE A 146 6.81 -13.03 -0.88
N ALA A 147 5.99 -12.05 -1.18
CA ALA A 147 6.04 -11.28 -2.41
C ALA A 147 6.28 -9.79 -2.09
N ILE A 148 7.09 -9.14 -2.90
CA ILE A 148 7.27 -7.69 -2.86
C ILE A 148 6.99 -7.13 -4.24
N ILE A 149 6.07 -6.16 -4.31
CA ILE A 149 5.59 -5.57 -5.56
C ILE A 149 5.77 -4.06 -5.47
N GLN A 150 6.71 -3.56 -6.26
CA GLN A 150 6.98 -2.13 -6.43
C GLN A 150 6.13 -1.57 -7.56
N ASN A 151 5.61 -0.35 -7.39
CA ASN A 151 4.81 0.36 -8.39
C ASN A 151 3.65 -0.48 -8.94
N GLY A 152 3.02 -1.30 -8.08
CA GLY A 152 1.97 -2.23 -8.49
C GLY A 152 0.89 -1.57 -9.34
N THR A 153 0.47 -2.27 -10.41
CA THR A 153 -0.50 -1.82 -11.42
C THR A 153 -0.04 -0.67 -12.33
N LYS A 154 1.22 -0.27 -12.25
CA LYS A 154 1.80 0.71 -13.19
C LYS A 154 2.65 0.02 -14.27
N SER A 155 2.95 0.75 -15.33
CA SER A 155 3.79 0.25 -16.44
C SER A 155 5.25 -0.05 -16.04
N ASP A 156 5.71 0.50 -14.92
CA ASP A 156 7.04 0.30 -14.34
C ASP A 156 7.01 -0.61 -13.10
N GLN A 157 5.98 -1.46 -12.99
CA GLN A 157 5.87 -2.45 -11.92
C GLN A 157 7.06 -3.40 -11.96
N LYS A 158 7.63 -3.65 -10.78
CA LYS A 158 8.59 -4.74 -10.53
C LYS A 158 8.02 -5.67 -9.46
N ARG A 159 8.34 -6.95 -9.56
CA ARG A 159 7.88 -7.95 -8.62
C ARG A 159 8.96 -8.98 -8.35
N VAL A 160 9.09 -9.38 -7.09
CA VAL A 160 9.85 -10.57 -6.68
C VAL A 160 8.98 -11.43 -5.77
N ILE A 161 9.09 -12.74 -5.92
CA ILE A 161 8.50 -13.74 -5.05
C ILE A 161 9.63 -14.64 -4.56
N GLY A 162 9.66 -14.88 -3.27
CA GLY A 162 10.66 -15.72 -2.62
C GLY A 162 10.13 -16.24 -1.29
N THR A 163 11.03 -16.51 -0.38
CA THR A 163 10.77 -16.94 0.99
C THR A 163 11.39 -15.96 1.97
N LEU A 164 11.06 -16.06 3.25
CA LEU A 164 11.67 -15.22 4.29
C LEU A 164 13.20 -15.25 4.24
N SER A 165 13.80 -16.39 3.88
CA SER A 165 15.25 -16.55 3.77
C SER A 165 15.87 -15.96 2.51
N SER A 166 15.12 -15.84 1.40
CA SER A 166 15.67 -15.47 0.09
C SER A 166 15.28 -14.05 -0.37
N ILE A 167 14.24 -13.46 0.20
CA ILE A 167 13.63 -12.25 -0.33
C ILE A 167 14.54 -11.01 -0.29
N SER A 168 15.37 -10.86 0.75
CA SER A 168 16.32 -9.73 0.83
C SER A 168 17.30 -9.73 -0.33
N GLN A 169 17.84 -10.89 -0.67
CA GLN A 169 18.74 -11.04 -1.82
C GLN A 169 18.03 -10.71 -3.13
N LEU A 170 16.78 -11.17 -3.31
CA LEU A 170 16.00 -10.87 -4.51
C LEU A 170 15.68 -9.36 -4.63
N VAL A 171 15.35 -8.71 -3.52
CA VAL A 171 15.12 -7.24 -3.49
C VAL A 171 16.37 -6.49 -3.93
N GLU A 172 17.53 -6.88 -3.44
CA GLU A 172 18.81 -6.27 -3.80
C GLU A 172 19.16 -6.53 -5.28
N GLN A 173 19.10 -7.78 -5.74
CA GLN A 173 19.40 -8.18 -7.12
C GLN A 173 18.53 -7.45 -8.15
N HIS A 174 17.23 -7.29 -7.87
CA HIS A 174 16.28 -6.64 -8.76
C HIS A 174 16.09 -5.15 -8.46
N GLN A 175 16.84 -4.61 -7.49
CA GLN A 175 16.81 -3.19 -7.10
C GLN A 175 15.39 -2.69 -6.82
N LEU A 176 14.62 -3.43 -6.03
CA LEU A 176 13.30 -3.00 -5.60
C LEU A 176 13.40 -1.92 -4.52
N SER A 177 12.52 -0.93 -4.61
CA SER A 177 12.48 0.20 -3.68
C SER A 177 11.05 0.67 -3.42
N SER A 178 10.89 1.70 -2.63
CA SER A 178 9.57 2.35 -2.42
C SER A 178 9.14 3.15 -3.68
N PRO A 179 7.83 3.22 -3.96
CA PRO A 179 6.74 2.62 -3.18
C PRO A 179 6.51 1.16 -3.53
N ALA A 180 6.41 0.29 -2.53
CA ALA A 180 6.12 -1.12 -2.71
C ALA A 180 5.22 -1.65 -1.60
N ILE A 181 4.55 -2.77 -1.86
CA ILE A 181 3.82 -3.55 -0.87
C ILE A 181 4.55 -4.87 -0.61
N ILE A 182 4.43 -5.36 0.61
CA ILE A 182 4.97 -6.65 1.04
C ILE A 182 3.78 -7.55 1.35
N ILE A 183 3.76 -8.77 0.83
CA ILE A 183 2.69 -9.74 1.06
C ILE A 183 3.34 -11.01 1.61
N ILE A 184 2.94 -11.43 2.80
CA ILE A 184 3.53 -12.59 3.50
C ILE A 184 2.42 -13.59 3.80
N GLY A 185 2.62 -14.84 3.46
CA GLY A 185 1.70 -15.93 3.79
C GLY A 185 1.65 -17.02 2.73
N GLU A 186 1.10 -18.17 3.10
CA GLU A 186 1.05 -19.36 2.25
C GLU A 186 0.30 -19.15 0.92
N THR A 187 -0.64 -18.22 0.88
CA THR A 187 -1.36 -17.91 -0.37
C THR A 187 -0.44 -17.38 -1.48
N VAL A 188 0.71 -16.81 -1.12
CA VAL A 188 1.70 -16.34 -2.09
C VAL A 188 2.32 -17.52 -2.88
N ARG A 189 2.42 -18.71 -2.27
CA ARG A 189 2.92 -19.94 -2.93
C ARG A 189 2.04 -20.34 -4.13
N HIS A 190 0.79 -19.97 -4.10
CA HIS A 190 -0.20 -20.27 -5.13
C HIS A 190 -0.44 -19.10 -6.08
N ALA A 191 0.47 -18.13 -6.11
CA ALA A 191 0.40 -17.02 -7.05
C ALA A 191 0.35 -17.58 -8.49
N SER A 192 -0.83 -17.58 -9.05
CA SER A 192 -1.02 -17.99 -10.45
C SER A 192 -0.77 -16.78 -11.32
N LEU A 193 0.36 -16.80 -12.01
CA LEU A 193 0.61 -15.86 -13.08
C LEU A 193 -0.05 -16.35 -14.35
N ASP A 194 -1.08 -15.70 -14.74
CA ASP A 194 -1.45 -15.70 -16.14
C ASP A 194 -0.44 -14.79 -16.87
N GLN A 195 0.66 -15.40 -17.35
CA GLN A 195 1.68 -14.71 -18.16
C GLN A 195 1.04 -13.96 -19.34
N HIS A 196 0.00 -14.51 -19.93
CA HIS A 196 -0.76 -13.87 -21.00
C HIS A 196 -1.46 -12.60 -20.56
N TYR A 197 -1.99 -12.56 -19.31
CA TYR A 197 -2.62 -11.34 -18.78
C TYR A 197 -1.58 -10.26 -18.51
N LEU A 198 -0.43 -10.60 -17.93
CA LEU A 198 0.64 -9.65 -17.66
C LEU A 198 1.23 -9.06 -18.94
N GLU A 199 1.43 -9.89 -19.98
CA GLU A 199 1.86 -9.45 -21.30
C GLU A 199 0.83 -8.52 -21.96
N SER A 200 -0.47 -8.82 -21.80
CA SER A 200 -1.55 -8.01 -22.37
C SER A 200 -1.65 -6.60 -21.77
N ILE A 201 -1.21 -6.41 -20.53
CA ILE A 201 -1.16 -5.12 -19.84
C ILE A 201 0.23 -4.49 -19.82
N GLY A 202 1.20 -5.07 -20.58
CA GLY A 202 2.54 -4.52 -20.78
C GLY A 202 3.51 -4.72 -19.61
N VAL A 203 3.20 -5.62 -18.67
CA VAL A 203 4.11 -6.00 -17.58
C VAL A 203 5.06 -7.09 -18.06
N LYS A 204 6.35 -6.81 -18.09
CA LYS A 204 7.39 -7.81 -18.37
C LYS A 204 7.83 -8.48 -17.08
N GLU A 205 7.83 -9.81 -17.07
CA GLU A 205 8.51 -10.58 -16.02
C GLU A 205 10.01 -10.29 -16.08
N ILE A 206 10.61 -9.98 -14.94
CA ILE A 206 12.06 -9.96 -14.79
C ILE A 206 12.43 -11.37 -14.34
N SER A 207 12.92 -12.17 -15.26
CA SER A 207 13.47 -13.51 -15.02
C SER A 207 14.81 -13.43 -14.30
#